data_83aa65b480bbdafe98a1b1e18993d5c7
#
_entry.id   83aa65b480bbdafe98a1b1e18993d5c7
#
_cell.length_a   1.000
_cell.length_b   1.000
_cell.length_c   1.000
_cell.angle_alpha   90.00
_cell.angle_beta   90.00
_cell.angle_gamma   90.00
#
_symmetry.space_group_name_H-M   'P 1'
#
loop_
_entity.id
_entity.type
_entity.pdbx_description
1 polymer ?
#
loop_
_entity_poly.entity_id
_entity_poly.type
_entity_poly.pdbx_seq_one_letter_code
_entity_poly.pdbx_strand_id
1 'polypeptide(L)'
;MLKRSHRALLFIIFSFIFSSAGAQKFALVDMDYIFKSIPAYERANEQLNQVSKKWQAEVDALQIEAQTLYKNYQNEVVFLSQEQKKARQDAIVGKEQEAAELKKKYFGPQGELFKKRTALMTPIQEEVYTAVKEIAELRGYQLVLDRASDQGIIFGSPKIDISNEVLSKLGYSN
;
A
#
# COMPACT_ATOMS: atom_id res chain seq x y z
N MET A 1 12.41 -54.11 -46.62
CA MET A 1 13.15 -52.87 -46.29
C MET A 1 12.25 -51.67 -45.99
N LEU A 2 11.05 -51.52 -46.50
CA LEU A 2 10.13 -50.41 -46.31
C LEU A 2 9.64 -50.24 -44.83
N LYS A 3 9.43 -51.33 -44.07
CA LYS A 3 8.92 -51.26 -42.68
C LYS A 3 9.89 -50.61 -41.65
N ARG A 4 11.20 -50.62 -41.91
CA ARG A 4 12.22 -49.98 -41.07
C ARG A 4 12.26 -48.46 -41.27
N SER A 5 12.09 -48.00 -42.48
CA SER A 5 12.08 -46.56 -42.84
C SER A 5 10.87 -45.84 -42.25
N HIS A 6 9.68 -46.44 -42.24
CA HIS A 6 8.47 -45.84 -41.64
C HIS A 6 8.57 -45.73 -40.11
N ARG A 7 9.22 -46.68 -39.43
CA ARG A 7 9.48 -46.62 -38.00
C ARG A 7 10.46 -45.49 -37.62
N ALA A 8 11.52 -45.30 -38.43
CA ALA A 8 12.46 -44.21 -38.24
C ALA A 8 11.81 -42.82 -38.47
N LEU A 9 10.95 -42.71 -39.50
CA LEU A 9 10.21 -41.49 -39.80
C LEU A 9 9.23 -41.13 -38.68
N LEU A 10 8.51 -42.12 -38.13
CA LEU A 10 7.61 -41.94 -36.98
C LEU A 10 8.35 -41.49 -35.69
N PHE A 11 9.58 -41.99 -35.45
CA PHE A 11 10.41 -41.57 -34.31
C PHE A 11 10.90 -40.14 -34.47
N ILE A 12 11.25 -39.70 -35.68
CA ILE A 12 11.66 -38.33 -35.98
C ILE A 12 10.51 -37.37 -35.81
N ILE A 13 9.30 -37.69 -36.27
CA ILE A 13 8.10 -36.88 -36.12
C ILE A 13 7.71 -36.79 -34.63
N PHE A 14 7.80 -37.88 -33.88
CA PHE A 14 7.50 -37.90 -32.43
C PHE A 14 8.50 -37.07 -31.61
N SER A 15 9.78 -37.04 -31.98
CA SER A 15 10.81 -36.19 -31.36
C SER A 15 10.57 -34.70 -31.60
N PHE A 16 9.97 -34.30 -32.71
CA PHE A 16 9.69 -32.90 -33.03
C PHE A 16 8.50 -32.33 -32.23
N ILE A 17 7.56 -33.19 -31.80
CA ILE A 17 6.38 -32.75 -31.04
C ILE A 17 6.73 -32.41 -29.58
N PHE A 18 7.81 -32.99 -29.02
CA PHE A 18 8.25 -32.72 -27.64
C PHE A 18 9.07 -31.43 -27.47
N SER A 19 9.44 -30.74 -28.56
CA SER A 19 10.28 -29.52 -28.49
C SER A 19 9.52 -28.24 -28.14
N SER A 20 8.19 -28.28 -27.97
CA SER A 20 7.36 -27.09 -27.77
C SER A 20 6.84 -26.93 -26.31
N ALA A 21 7.42 -27.65 -25.35
CA ALA A 21 7.17 -27.34 -23.96
C ALA A 21 7.91 -26.02 -23.64
N GLY A 22 7.33 -24.91 -24.00
CA GLY A 22 7.78 -23.59 -23.57
C GLY A 22 7.86 -23.59 -22.04
N ALA A 23 9.07 -23.58 -21.50
CA ALA A 23 9.25 -23.48 -20.05
C ALA A 23 8.52 -22.23 -19.56
N GLN A 24 7.56 -22.42 -18.65
CA GLN A 24 6.86 -21.31 -18.02
C GLN A 24 7.89 -20.41 -17.34
N LYS A 25 7.96 -19.16 -17.75
CA LYS A 25 8.88 -18.19 -17.19
C LYS A 25 8.20 -17.42 -16.07
N PHE A 26 8.81 -17.44 -14.91
CA PHE A 26 8.39 -16.68 -13.74
C PHE A 26 9.45 -15.65 -13.41
N ALA A 27 9.02 -14.53 -12.80
CA ALA A 27 9.91 -13.54 -12.22
C ALA A 27 9.46 -13.18 -10.82
N LEU A 28 10.38 -12.62 -10.06
CA LEU A 28 10.13 -12.02 -8.75
C LEU A 28 10.40 -10.54 -8.81
N VAL A 29 9.68 -9.79 -8.01
CA VAL A 29 9.96 -8.40 -7.67
C VAL A 29 9.94 -8.22 -6.15
N ASP A 30 10.64 -7.22 -5.67
CA ASP A 30 10.56 -6.72 -4.31
C ASP A 30 9.92 -5.33 -4.37
N MET A 31 8.60 -5.28 -4.20
CA MET A 31 7.87 -4.01 -4.30
C MET A 31 8.27 -3.01 -3.22
N ASP A 32 8.62 -3.48 -2.02
CA ASP A 32 9.13 -2.65 -0.94
C ASP A 32 10.44 -1.97 -1.31
N TYR A 33 11.38 -2.74 -1.88
CA TYR A 33 12.65 -2.23 -2.37
C TYR A 33 12.44 -1.22 -3.51
N ILE A 34 11.59 -1.55 -4.47
CA ILE A 34 11.28 -0.67 -5.60
C ILE A 34 10.70 0.65 -5.11
N PHE A 35 9.66 0.63 -4.27
CA PHE A 35 9.04 1.86 -3.76
C PHE A 35 10.00 2.72 -2.95
N LYS A 36 10.80 2.12 -2.06
CA LYS A 36 11.80 2.85 -1.26
C LYS A 36 12.91 3.48 -2.11
N SER A 37 13.14 2.95 -3.32
CA SER A 37 14.11 3.51 -4.27
C SER A 37 13.53 4.65 -5.12
N ILE A 38 12.24 4.93 -5.05
CA ILE A 38 11.57 5.99 -5.80
C ILE A 38 11.47 7.27 -4.95
N PRO A 39 12.16 8.37 -5.27
CA PRO A 39 12.13 9.60 -4.47
C PRO A 39 10.73 10.22 -4.32
N ALA A 40 9.85 10.00 -5.30
CA ALA A 40 8.46 10.46 -5.23
C ALA A 40 7.68 9.74 -4.12
N TYR A 41 7.95 8.46 -3.89
CA TYR A 41 7.34 7.67 -2.82
C TYR A 41 7.75 8.17 -1.43
N GLU A 42 9.04 8.45 -1.24
CA GLU A 42 9.55 9.05 0.01
C GLU A 42 8.90 10.41 0.29
N ARG A 43 8.87 11.30 -0.71
CA ARG A 43 8.20 12.59 -0.56
C ARG A 43 6.70 12.46 -0.24
N ALA A 44 6.01 11.50 -0.84
CA ALA A 44 4.60 11.24 -0.57
C ALA A 44 4.40 10.75 0.88
N ASN A 45 5.24 9.84 1.37
CA ASN A 45 5.23 9.39 2.76
C ASN A 45 5.48 10.53 3.75
N GLU A 46 6.45 11.38 3.46
CA GLU A 46 6.75 12.54 4.30
C GLU A 46 5.56 13.51 4.37
N GLN A 47 4.92 13.83 3.23
CA GLN A 47 3.72 14.66 3.21
C GLN A 47 2.56 14.03 4.02
N LEU A 48 2.36 12.72 3.91
CA LEU A 48 1.35 12.02 4.68
C LEU A 48 1.63 12.07 6.18
N ASN A 49 2.88 11.90 6.58
CA ASN A 49 3.29 11.99 7.97
C ASN A 49 3.09 13.40 8.55
N GLN A 50 3.46 14.43 7.80
CA GLN A 50 3.27 15.83 8.22
C GLN A 50 1.78 16.17 8.40
N VAL A 51 0.95 15.79 7.43
CA VAL A 51 -0.49 16.01 7.47
C VAL A 51 -1.14 15.23 8.62
N SER A 52 -0.75 13.97 8.80
CA SER A 52 -1.26 13.13 9.89
C SER A 52 -0.94 13.72 11.25
N LYS A 53 0.30 14.19 11.46
CA LYS A 53 0.70 14.88 12.70
C LYS A 53 -0.10 16.16 12.95
N LYS A 54 -0.30 16.97 11.91
CA LYS A 54 -1.11 18.19 11.99
C LYS A 54 -2.54 17.87 12.40
N TRP A 55 -3.19 16.94 11.73
CA TRP A 55 -4.56 16.56 12.02
C TRP A 55 -4.73 15.91 13.39
N GLN A 56 -3.74 15.10 13.80
CA GLN A 56 -3.75 14.55 15.17
C GLN A 56 -3.68 15.66 16.22
N ALA A 57 -2.84 16.66 16.03
CA ALA A 57 -2.76 17.80 16.94
C ALA A 57 -4.08 18.61 17.03
N GLU A 58 -4.80 18.74 15.92
CA GLU A 58 -6.13 19.38 15.91
C GLU A 58 -7.15 18.58 16.73
N VAL A 59 -7.15 17.26 16.61
CA VAL A 59 -8.02 16.37 17.40
C VAL A 59 -7.64 16.42 18.88
N ASP A 60 -6.35 16.35 19.19
CA ASP A 60 -5.82 16.38 20.55
C ASP A 60 -6.16 17.70 21.24
N ALA A 61 -6.13 18.83 20.54
CA ALA A 61 -6.51 20.13 21.09
C ALA A 61 -7.97 20.12 21.57
N LEU A 62 -8.90 19.60 20.79
CA LEU A 62 -10.31 19.47 21.19
C LEU A 62 -10.50 18.52 22.37
N GLN A 63 -9.74 17.45 22.45
CA GLN A 63 -9.77 16.51 23.57
C GLN A 63 -9.25 17.19 24.86
N ILE A 64 -8.18 17.98 24.74
CA ILE A 64 -7.65 18.77 25.88
C ILE A 64 -8.66 19.82 26.35
N GLU A 65 -9.36 20.50 25.41
CA GLU A 65 -10.43 21.43 25.75
C GLU A 65 -11.56 20.73 26.53
N ALA A 66 -12.03 19.56 26.03
CA ALA A 66 -13.05 18.77 26.70
C ALA A 66 -12.63 18.34 28.12
N GLN A 67 -11.39 17.87 28.28
CA GLN A 67 -10.82 17.51 29.58
C GLN A 67 -10.73 18.71 30.52
N THR A 68 -10.36 19.86 30.00
CA THR A 68 -10.29 21.10 30.79
C THR A 68 -11.67 21.53 31.28
N LEU A 69 -12.68 21.50 30.39
CA LEU A 69 -14.06 21.79 30.74
C LEU A 69 -14.58 20.83 31.82
N TYR A 70 -14.27 19.53 31.67
CA TYR A 70 -14.65 18.50 32.65
C TYR A 70 -13.99 18.74 34.01
N LYS A 71 -12.70 19.03 34.04
CA LYS A 71 -11.98 19.35 35.29
C LYS A 71 -12.53 20.58 35.98
N ASN A 72 -12.83 21.63 35.23
CA ASN A 72 -13.45 22.85 35.77
C ASN A 72 -14.85 22.54 36.34
N TYR A 73 -15.66 21.78 35.61
CA TYR A 73 -16.96 21.34 36.10
C TYR A 73 -16.87 20.57 37.41
N GLN A 74 -15.93 19.63 37.55
CA GLN A 74 -15.74 18.89 38.79
C GLN A 74 -15.40 19.80 39.97
N ASN A 75 -14.61 20.83 39.76
CA ASN A 75 -14.23 21.77 40.82
C ASN A 75 -15.39 22.71 41.24
N GLU A 76 -16.27 23.03 40.28
CA GLU A 76 -17.34 24.01 40.47
C GLU A 76 -18.71 23.38 40.80
N VAL A 77 -18.90 22.08 40.57
CA VAL A 77 -20.20 21.41 40.56
C VAL A 77 -21.05 21.61 41.83
N VAL A 78 -20.41 21.75 42.97
CA VAL A 78 -21.10 21.95 44.26
C VAL A 78 -21.71 23.34 44.40
N PHE A 79 -21.23 24.31 43.65
CA PHE A 79 -21.69 25.70 43.68
C PHE A 79 -22.65 26.04 42.53
N LEU A 80 -22.85 25.12 41.56
CA LEU A 80 -23.64 25.38 40.36
C LEU A 80 -25.13 25.08 40.58
N SER A 81 -26.01 25.91 39.99
CA SER A 81 -27.44 25.59 39.84
C SER A 81 -27.65 24.40 38.87
N GLN A 82 -28.84 23.81 38.88
CA GLN A 82 -29.14 22.69 37.98
C GLN A 82 -29.02 23.07 36.49
N GLU A 83 -29.43 24.28 36.15
CA GLU A 83 -29.32 24.82 34.79
C GLU A 83 -27.85 24.99 34.37
N GLN A 84 -27.03 25.54 35.29
CA GLN A 84 -25.59 25.68 35.05
C GLN A 84 -24.88 24.35 34.94
N LYS A 85 -25.23 23.37 35.78
CA LYS A 85 -24.69 21.99 35.65
C LYS A 85 -24.98 21.42 34.30
N LYS A 86 -26.23 21.50 33.83
CA LYS A 86 -26.63 21.01 32.52
C LYS A 86 -25.86 21.72 31.39
N ALA A 87 -25.78 23.05 31.44
CA ALA A 87 -25.04 23.80 30.43
C ALA A 87 -23.54 23.41 30.37
N ARG A 88 -22.89 23.16 31.52
CA ARG A 88 -21.50 22.71 31.58
C ARG A 88 -21.34 21.28 31.00
N GLN A 89 -22.27 20.37 31.37
CA GLN A 89 -22.28 19.00 30.81
C GLN A 89 -22.50 18.98 29.29
N ASP A 90 -23.45 19.77 28.82
CA ASP A 90 -23.74 19.88 27.38
C ASP A 90 -22.52 20.44 26.62
N ALA A 91 -21.80 21.39 27.19
CA ALA A 91 -20.57 21.93 26.60
C ALA A 91 -19.43 20.89 26.52
N ILE A 92 -19.27 20.07 27.58
CA ILE A 92 -18.28 18.97 27.60
C ILE A 92 -18.61 17.94 26.51
N VAL A 93 -19.86 17.44 26.51
CA VAL A 93 -20.32 16.47 25.53
C VAL A 93 -20.19 17.02 24.10
N GLY A 94 -20.52 18.29 23.89
CA GLY A 94 -20.34 18.95 22.59
C GLY A 94 -18.89 18.92 22.11
N LYS A 95 -17.92 19.22 22.99
CA LYS A 95 -16.49 19.16 22.64
C LYS A 95 -15.99 17.74 22.41
N GLU A 96 -16.45 16.76 23.16
CA GLU A 96 -16.13 15.35 22.94
C GLU A 96 -16.66 14.87 21.58
N GLN A 97 -17.88 15.25 21.22
CA GLN A 97 -18.48 14.95 19.93
C GLN A 97 -17.71 15.62 18.79
N GLU A 98 -17.36 16.90 18.93
CA GLU A 98 -16.58 17.64 17.95
C GLU A 98 -15.23 16.95 17.68
N ALA A 99 -14.53 16.52 18.74
CA ALA A 99 -13.28 15.76 18.64
C ALA A 99 -13.47 14.41 17.93
N ALA A 100 -14.55 13.69 18.28
CA ALA A 100 -14.85 12.39 17.68
C ALA A 100 -15.19 12.51 16.18
N GLU A 101 -15.98 13.52 15.81
CA GLU A 101 -16.32 13.80 14.42
C GLU A 101 -15.10 14.21 13.60
N LEU A 102 -14.25 15.08 14.15
CA LEU A 102 -13.02 15.49 13.49
C LEU A 102 -12.05 14.33 13.31
N LYS A 103 -11.90 13.48 14.34
CA LYS A 103 -11.11 12.24 14.23
C LYS A 103 -11.65 11.31 13.16
N LYS A 104 -12.97 11.11 13.09
CA LYS A 104 -13.61 10.29 12.04
C LYS A 104 -13.40 10.89 10.65
N LYS A 105 -13.52 12.21 10.51
CA LYS A 105 -13.29 12.93 9.25
C LYS A 105 -11.87 12.71 8.75
N TYR A 106 -10.86 12.83 9.61
CA TYR A 106 -9.46 12.73 9.21
C TYR A 106 -9.00 11.29 9.08
N PHE A 107 -9.30 10.42 10.05
CA PHE A 107 -8.72 9.09 10.21
C PHE A 107 -9.72 7.93 10.01
N GLY A 108 -10.98 8.24 9.69
CA GLY A 108 -11.96 7.20 9.38
C GLY A 108 -11.59 6.36 8.16
N PRO A 109 -12.28 5.24 7.90
CA PRO A 109 -11.95 4.31 6.82
C PRO A 109 -11.88 4.94 5.43
N GLN A 110 -12.64 6.00 5.18
CA GLN A 110 -12.62 6.82 3.96
C GLN A 110 -12.35 8.29 4.29
N GLY A 111 -11.63 8.54 5.37
CA GLY A 111 -11.27 9.86 5.84
C GLY A 111 -10.28 10.58 4.92
N GLU A 112 -9.99 11.82 5.25
CA GLU A 112 -9.12 12.68 4.44
C GLU A 112 -7.70 12.11 4.30
N LEU A 113 -7.18 11.40 5.35
CA LEU A 113 -5.87 10.76 5.27
C LEU A 113 -5.85 9.61 4.25
N PHE A 114 -6.91 8.80 4.22
CA PHE A 114 -7.04 7.74 3.23
C PHE A 114 -7.10 8.30 1.80
N LYS A 115 -7.93 9.31 1.58
CA LYS A 115 -8.04 9.98 0.26
C LYS A 115 -6.72 10.57 -0.19
N LYS A 116 -6.02 11.26 0.72
CA LYS A 116 -4.72 11.85 0.41
C LYS A 116 -3.66 10.80 0.12
N ARG A 117 -3.66 9.68 0.88
CA ARG A 117 -2.78 8.53 0.60
C ARG A 117 -3.04 7.97 -0.79
N THR A 118 -4.29 7.68 -1.13
CA THR A 118 -4.68 7.17 -2.44
C THR A 118 -4.22 8.12 -3.55
N ALA A 119 -4.50 9.41 -3.42
CA ALA A 119 -4.12 10.40 -4.43
C ALA A 119 -2.60 10.51 -4.65
N LEU A 120 -1.79 10.31 -3.61
CA LEU A 120 -0.33 10.39 -3.70
C LEU A 120 0.31 9.08 -4.14
N MET A 121 -0.21 7.94 -3.69
CA MET A 121 0.42 6.64 -3.90
C MET A 121 -0.04 5.95 -5.19
N THR A 122 -1.31 6.10 -5.58
CA THR A 122 -1.86 5.41 -6.76
C THR A 122 -1.05 5.70 -8.02
N PRO A 123 -0.70 6.95 -8.37
CA PRO A 123 0.08 7.22 -9.58
C PRO A 123 1.43 6.50 -9.58
N ILE A 124 2.12 6.45 -8.42
CA ILE A 124 3.42 5.79 -8.28
C ILE A 124 3.26 4.26 -8.46
N GLN A 125 2.21 3.69 -7.86
CA GLN A 125 1.90 2.27 -7.99
C GLN A 125 1.58 1.88 -9.43
N GLU A 126 0.81 2.71 -10.14
CA GLU A 126 0.46 2.50 -11.55
C GLU A 126 1.70 2.57 -12.46
N GLU A 127 2.61 3.49 -12.19
CA GLU A 127 3.88 3.61 -12.92
C GLU A 127 4.75 2.36 -12.76
N VAL A 128 4.92 1.89 -11.52
CA VAL A 128 5.66 0.66 -11.22
C VAL A 128 4.98 -0.56 -11.84
N TYR A 129 3.65 -0.68 -11.70
CA TYR A 129 2.89 -1.77 -12.31
C TYR A 129 3.06 -1.81 -13.84
N THR A 130 2.99 -0.65 -14.47
CA THR A 130 3.18 -0.53 -15.93
C THR A 130 4.58 -0.98 -16.34
N ALA A 131 5.61 -0.56 -15.61
CA ALA A 131 6.99 -0.99 -15.87
C ALA A 131 7.17 -2.50 -15.72
N VAL A 132 6.61 -3.08 -14.64
CA VAL A 132 6.63 -4.55 -14.43
C VAL A 132 5.92 -5.29 -15.56
N LYS A 133 4.73 -4.83 -15.95
CA LYS A 133 3.94 -5.41 -17.04
C LYS A 133 4.71 -5.41 -18.37
N GLU A 134 5.27 -4.26 -18.74
CA GLU A 134 6.02 -4.14 -20.00
C GLU A 134 7.26 -5.03 -20.03
N ILE A 135 7.98 -5.17 -18.88
CA ILE A 135 9.10 -6.11 -18.77
C ILE A 135 8.60 -7.55 -18.89
N ALA A 136 7.51 -7.89 -18.24
CA ALA A 136 6.92 -9.23 -18.27
C ALA A 136 6.53 -9.62 -19.70
N GLU A 137 5.86 -8.74 -20.42
CA GLU A 137 5.48 -8.95 -21.83
C GLU A 137 6.72 -9.10 -22.72
N LEU A 138 7.70 -8.20 -22.59
CA LEU A 138 8.93 -8.23 -23.38
C LEU A 138 9.76 -9.51 -23.17
N ARG A 139 9.85 -9.98 -21.91
CA ARG A 139 10.63 -11.16 -21.50
C ARG A 139 9.85 -12.47 -21.62
N GLY A 140 8.54 -12.40 -21.84
CA GLY A 140 7.64 -13.55 -21.90
C GLY A 140 7.43 -14.22 -20.55
N TYR A 141 7.45 -13.43 -19.45
CA TYR A 141 7.06 -13.92 -18.14
C TYR A 141 5.54 -14.11 -18.09
N GLN A 142 5.11 -15.26 -17.62
CA GLN A 142 3.69 -15.59 -17.47
C GLN A 142 3.14 -15.16 -16.10
N LEU A 143 4.03 -15.01 -15.12
CA LEU A 143 3.70 -14.59 -13.76
C LEU A 143 4.89 -13.84 -13.17
N VAL A 144 4.58 -12.73 -12.50
CA VAL A 144 5.52 -11.98 -11.67
C VAL A 144 4.94 -11.96 -10.26
N LEU A 145 5.72 -12.38 -9.26
CA LEU A 145 5.32 -12.44 -7.85
C LEU A 145 6.07 -11.39 -7.07
N ASP A 146 5.37 -10.73 -6.15
CA ASP A 146 5.98 -9.81 -5.19
C ASP A 146 6.46 -10.59 -3.96
N ARG A 147 7.79 -10.72 -3.82
CA ARG A 147 8.38 -11.43 -2.67
C ARG A 147 8.29 -10.67 -1.35
N ALA A 148 8.02 -9.36 -1.38
CA ALA A 148 7.91 -8.57 -0.17
C ALA A 148 6.55 -8.74 0.52
N SER A 149 5.48 -8.95 -0.26
CA SER A 149 4.12 -9.10 0.22
C SER A 149 3.64 -10.56 0.33
N ASP A 150 4.25 -11.48 -0.42
CA ASP A 150 3.84 -12.88 -0.46
C ASP A 150 4.63 -13.71 0.58
N GLN A 151 3.97 -14.05 1.68
CA GLN A 151 4.54 -14.89 2.75
C GLN A 151 4.73 -16.35 2.32
N GLY A 152 4.24 -16.76 1.15
CA GLY A 152 4.39 -18.11 0.59
C GLY A 152 5.73 -18.34 -0.11
N ILE A 153 6.48 -17.28 -0.43
CA ILE A 153 7.78 -17.40 -1.12
C ILE A 153 8.89 -17.60 -0.07
N ILE A 154 9.26 -18.86 0.17
CA ILE A 154 10.34 -19.21 1.11
C ILE A 154 11.74 -18.95 0.49
N PHE A 155 11.87 -19.14 -0.82
CA PHE A 155 13.12 -18.94 -1.56
C PHE A 155 12.84 -18.45 -2.97
N GLY A 156 13.57 -17.44 -3.40
CA GLY A 156 13.60 -16.95 -4.77
C GLY A 156 15.03 -16.72 -5.22
N SER A 157 15.41 -17.33 -6.35
CA SER A 157 16.75 -17.09 -6.91
C SER A 157 16.91 -15.63 -7.34
N PRO A 158 18.04 -14.97 -6.99
CA PRO A 158 18.32 -13.61 -7.48
C PRO A 158 18.32 -13.50 -9.02
N LYS A 159 18.50 -14.61 -9.72
CA LYS A 159 18.50 -14.64 -11.20
C LYS A 159 17.14 -14.37 -11.83
N ILE A 160 16.06 -14.58 -11.08
CA ILE A 160 14.68 -14.30 -11.53
C ILE A 160 14.09 -13.04 -10.91
N ASP A 161 14.87 -12.33 -10.10
CA ASP A 161 14.49 -11.04 -9.51
C ASP A 161 14.74 -9.93 -10.53
N ILE A 162 13.67 -9.24 -10.91
CA ILE A 162 13.70 -8.16 -11.91
C ILE A 162 13.55 -6.77 -11.28
N SER A 163 13.65 -6.64 -9.96
CA SER A 163 13.44 -5.36 -9.25
C SER A 163 14.34 -4.24 -9.77
N ASN A 164 15.63 -4.54 -10.01
CA ASN A 164 16.57 -3.55 -10.56
C ASN A 164 16.26 -3.21 -12.03
N GLU A 165 15.74 -4.17 -12.81
CA GLU A 165 15.32 -3.91 -14.18
C GLU A 165 14.10 -2.97 -14.21
N VAL A 166 13.16 -3.15 -13.25
CA VAL A 166 12.03 -2.24 -13.07
C VAL A 166 12.51 -0.84 -12.71
N LEU A 167 13.42 -0.70 -11.74
CA LEU A 167 14.00 0.59 -11.35
C LEU A 167 14.73 1.26 -12.53
N SER A 168 15.51 0.51 -13.27
CA SER A 168 16.21 1.02 -14.48
C SER A 168 15.22 1.53 -15.52
N LYS A 169 14.13 0.81 -15.75
CA LYS A 169 13.07 1.20 -16.69
C LYS A 169 12.36 2.49 -16.24
N LEU A 170 12.20 2.69 -14.95
CA LEU A 170 11.63 3.90 -14.35
C LEU A 170 12.62 5.07 -14.27
N GLY A 171 13.90 4.86 -14.64
CA GLY A 171 14.93 5.89 -14.58
C GLY A 171 15.59 6.06 -13.20
N TYR A 172 15.43 5.09 -12.30
CA TYR A 172 15.99 5.09 -10.93
C TYR A 172 17.11 4.06 -10.75
N SER A 173 17.90 3.80 -11.78
CA SER A 173 19.08 2.93 -11.64
C SER A 173 20.21 3.66 -10.87
N ASN A 174 20.77 2.96 -9.87
CA ASN A 174 22.03 3.34 -9.23
C ASN A 174 23.23 3.07 -10.16
#